data_0fdf95b03d789b4fbb87890478320e99
#
_entry.id   0fdf95b03d789b4fbb87890478320e99
#
_cell.length_a   1.000
_cell.length_b   1.000
_cell.length_c   1.000
_cell.angle_alpha   90.00
_cell.angle_beta   90.00
_cell.angle_gamma   90.00
#
_symmetry.space_group_name_H-M   'P 1'
#
loop_
_entity.id
_entity.type
_entity.pdbx_description
1 polymer ?
#
loop_
_entity_poly.entity_id
_entity_poly.type
_entity_poly.pdbx_seq_one_letter_code
_entity_poly.pdbx_strand_id
1 'polypeptide(L)'
;MKIDLLVGAEEFWARMRDDLAGARDTAYVQTFTFEGDRVGARLARAMRDAAASDRRLLVDSYSRLYHSDRIIPGPAWRDRALRREVKLTERWVRRLRGEGVGVRFGNPLGPSPVRLVRRSHKKLAVFDDRVVYLGGINFSEHNFAWHDMMLRVESPELAAHATEDFRASWNGRPEAFDREVGGLRFISLNGRGNRAGFQPVIEAIDAACYSIDVVSAYLSHPFTDFLARARRRGVRVRVLMPGENNKSNLARHILERAARGGFEVLRYPGGMSHMKAMTIDEELLVMGSSNFDFMSYHILEEHVVMTRNRALVDAYLDRVWKPDLASAHADAVRSSIGTRLGDVAVRVGAAFASRLALPQGDFS
;
A
#
# COMPACT_ATOMS: atom_id res chain seq x y z
N MET A 1 18.91 -7.23 13.73
CA MET A 1 17.65 -7.10 12.96
C MET A 1 17.51 -8.29 12.02
N LYS A 2 16.35 -8.94 11.99
CA LYS A 2 16.02 -10.01 11.05
C LYS A 2 14.89 -9.51 10.14
N ILE A 3 15.02 -9.71 8.81
CA ILE A 3 14.06 -9.24 7.82
C ILE A 3 13.65 -10.43 6.95
N ASP A 4 12.36 -10.65 6.84
CA ASP A 4 11.78 -11.68 5.98
C ASP A 4 10.87 -10.98 4.92
N LEU A 5 11.07 -11.27 3.63
CA LEU A 5 10.14 -10.88 2.57
C LEU A 5 9.08 -11.98 2.43
N LEU A 6 7.84 -11.63 2.64
CA LEU A 6 6.69 -12.54 2.57
C LEU A 6 5.92 -12.24 1.27
N VAL A 7 5.92 -13.19 0.34
CA VAL A 7 5.29 -13.04 -0.97
C VAL A 7 3.99 -13.84 -0.99
N GLY A 8 2.89 -13.14 -1.22
CA GLY A 8 1.56 -13.72 -1.20
C GLY A 8 0.92 -13.73 0.19
N ALA A 9 -0.40 -13.67 0.19
CA ALA A 9 -1.18 -13.48 1.41
C ALA A 9 -1.14 -14.67 2.38
N GLU A 10 -1.01 -15.89 1.90
CA GLU A 10 -0.99 -17.06 2.79
C GLU A 10 0.36 -17.23 3.52
N GLU A 11 1.49 -16.90 2.88
CA GLU A 11 2.80 -16.85 3.55
C GLU A 11 2.81 -15.76 4.62
N PHE A 12 2.31 -14.57 4.26
CA PHE A 12 2.13 -13.47 5.21
C PHE A 12 1.26 -13.87 6.40
N TRP A 13 0.08 -14.45 6.13
CA TRP A 13 -0.86 -14.81 7.17
C TRP A 13 -0.31 -15.87 8.13
N ALA A 14 0.37 -16.89 7.61
CA ALA A 14 0.96 -17.93 8.45
C ALA A 14 1.93 -17.34 9.48
N ARG A 15 2.84 -16.47 9.02
CA ARG A 15 3.82 -15.83 9.90
C ARG A 15 3.17 -14.84 10.87
N MET A 16 2.27 -13.99 10.37
CA MET A 16 1.57 -13.00 11.20
C MET A 16 0.72 -13.66 12.29
N ARG A 17 0.01 -14.73 11.96
CA ARG A 17 -0.79 -15.49 12.92
C ARG A 17 0.05 -16.04 14.05
N ASP A 18 1.21 -16.60 13.76
CA ASP A 18 2.09 -17.20 14.75
C ASP A 18 2.71 -16.13 15.66
N ASP A 19 3.16 -15.00 15.10
CA ASP A 19 3.65 -13.87 15.90
C ASP A 19 2.53 -13.23 16.75
N LEU A 20 1.32 -13.09 16.21
CA LEU A 20 0.16 -12.59 16.94
C LEU A 20 -0.24 -13.53 18.11
N ALA A 21 -0.21 -14.84 17.89
CA ALA A 21 -0.49 -15.83 18.95
C ALA A 21 0.59 -15.82 20.03
N GLY A 22 1.83 -15.50 19.67
CA GLY A 22 2.96 -15.36 20.59
C GLY A 22 2.96 -14.07 21.40
N ALA A 23 2.24 -13.03 20.96
CA ALA A 23 2.21 -11.72 21.61
C ALA A 23 1.63 -11.75 23.03
N ARG A 24 2.24 -11.01 23.95
CA ARG A 24 1.86 -10.96 25.38
C ARG A 24 1.43 -9.56 25.84
N ASP A 25 2.14 -8.54 25.38
CA ASP A 25 1.90 -7.16 25.84
C ASP A 25 1.03 -6.39 24.85
N THR A 26 1.43 -6.29 23.61
CA THR A 26 0.76 -5.49 22.59
C THR A 26 0.54 -6.24 21.28
N ALA A 27 -0.65 -6.09 20.71
CA ALA A 27 -0.99 -6.59 19.38
C ALA A 27 -1.78 -5.52 18.62
N TYR A 28 -1.08 -4.75 17.80
CA TYR A 28 -1.65 -3.66 17.02
C TYR A 28 -1.70 -4.02 15.55
N VAL A 29 -2.86 -3.85 14.93
CA VAL A 29 -3.07 -4.06 13.49
C VAL A 29 -3.75 -2.85 12.89
N GLN A 30 -3.19 -2.30 11.81
CA GLN A 30 -3.77 -1.23 11.02
C GLN A 30 -3.93 -1.70 9.58
N THR A 31 -5.09 -1.46 9.00
CA THR A 31 -5.40 -1.84 7.62
C THR A 31 -6.34 -0.83 6.97
N PHE A 32 -6.25 -0.70 5.65
CA PHE A 32 -7.18 0.14 4.91
C PHE A 32 -8.57 -0.47 4.85
N THR A 33 -8.69 -1.79 4.56
CA THR A 33 -9.96 -2.50 4.50
C THR A 33 -9.97 -3.68 5.47
N PHE A 34 -11.12 -3.88 6.12
CA PHE A 34 -11.46 -5.04 6.93
C PHE A 34 -12.89 -5.43 6.58
N GLU A 35 -13.08 -6.62 6.05
CA GLU A 35 -14.36 -7.12 5.56
C GLU A 35 -14.81 -8.36 6.34
N GLY A 36 -16.11 -8.57 6.46
CA GLY A 36 -16.69 -9.68 7.26
C GLY A 36 -16.70 -11.02 6.53
N ASP A 37 -15.82 -11.20 5.57
CA ASP A 37 -15.59 -12.40 4.80
C ASP A 37 -14.74 -13.44 5.57
N ARG A 38 -14.27 -14.51 4.88
CA ARG A 38 -13.43 -15.54 5.51
C ARG A 38 -12.11 -15.00 6.04
N VAL A 39 -11.49 -14.04 5.33
CA VAL A 39 -10.18 -13.46 5.69
C VAL A 39 -10.33 -12.54 6.89
N GLY A 40 -11.28 -11.61 6.87
CA GLY A 40 -11.54 -10.77 8.05
C GLY A 40 -11.99 -11.58 9.27
N ALA A 41 -12.74 -12.67 9.08
CA ALA A 41 -13.07 -13.58 10.16
C ALA A 41 -11.83 -14.32 10.71
N ARG A 42 -10.84 -14.65 9.88
CA ARG A 42 -9.54 -15.23 10.32
C ARG A 42 -8.81 -14.23 11.22
N LEU A 43 -8.67 -12.97 10.78
CA LEU A 43 -8.04 -11.92 11.57
C LEU A 43 -8.80 -11.68 12.89
N ALA A 44 -10.13 -11.54 12.82
CA ALA A 44 -10.95 -11.29 14.00
C ALA A 44 -10.79 -12.39 15.07
N ARG A 45 -10.78 -13.67 14.67
CA ARG A 45 -10.54 -14.78 15.60
C ARG A 45 -9.13 -14.71 16.18
N ALA A 46 -8.11 -14.50 15.36
CA ALA A 46 -6.73 -14.42 15.82
C ALA A 46 -6.52 -13.26 16.81
N MET A 47 -7.08 -12.08 16.54
CA MET A 47 -7.04 -10.93 17.47
C MET A 47 -7.78 -11.20 18.77
N ARG A 48 -8.92 -11.89 18.70
CA ARG A 48 -9.69 -12.30 19.89
C ARG A 48 -8.90 -13.26 20.77
N ASP A 49 -8.29 -14.28 20.15
CA ASP A 49 -7.64 -15.40 20.81
C ASP A 49 -6.19 -15.09 21.24
N ALA A 50 -5.63 -13.95 20.79
CA ALA A 50 -4.31 -13.50 21.18
C ALA A 50 -4.26 -13.18 22.68
N ALA A 51 -3.16 -13.58 23.34
CA ALA A 51 -2.95 -13.38 24.76
C ALA A 51 -2.47 -11.98 25.14
N ALA A 52 -2.14 -11.13 24.16
CA ALA A 52 -1.68 -9.76 24.39
C ALA A 52 -2.70 -8.96 25.20
N SER A 53 -2.21 -8.22 26.19
CA SER A 53 -3.02 -7.43 27.12
C SER A 53 -3.66 -6.20 26.44
N ASP A 54 -2.99 -5.57 25.48
CA ASP A 54 -3.49 -4.46 24.67
C ASP A 54 -3.59 -4.86 23.19
N ARG A 55 -4.82 -5.14 22.75
CA ARG A 55 -5.13 -5.58 21.39
C ARG A 55 -5.93 -4.51 20.66
N ARG A 56 -5.42 -4.00 19.53
CA ARG A 56 -6.07 -2.91 18.79
C ARG A 56 -6.11 -3.19 17.29
N LEU A 57 -7.28 -2.95 16.70
CA LEU A 57 -7.50 -2.98 15.25
C LEU A 57 -7.94 -1.58 14.78
N LEU A 58 -7.12 -0.95 13.96
CA LEU A 58 -7.41 0.34 13.32
C LEU A 58 -7.74 0.10 11.85
N VAL A 59 -8.93 0.50 11.43
CA VAL A 59 -9.41 0.37 10.05
C VAL A 59 -9.74 1.75 9.52
N ASP A 60 -9.46 2.05 8.24
CA ASP A 60 -9.92 3.31 7.65
C ASP A 60 -11.44 3.32 7.51
N SER A 61 -12.08 4.46 7.80
CA SER A 61 -13.55 4.61 7.71
C SER A 61 -14.09 4.36 6.30
N TYR A 62 -13.26 4.44 5.26
CA TYR A 62 -13.62 4.10 3.89
C TYR A 62 -14.10 2.66 3.75
N SER A 63 -13.56 1.73 4.56
CA SER A 63 -14.02 0.34 4.64
C SER A 63 -15.51 0.19 4.97
N ARG A 64 -16.16 1.23 5.52
CA ARG A 64 -17.61 1.22 5.78
C ARG A 64 -18.45 1.56 4.55
N LEU A 65 -17.84 2.13 3.52
CA LEU A 65 -18.48 2.50 2.25
C LEU A 65 -18.09 1.58 1.09
N TYR A 66 -17.07 0.75 1.30
CA TYR A 66 -16.44 0.00 0.22
C TYR A 66 -16.20 -1.43 0.66
N HIS A 67 -16.84 -2.38 0.01
CA HIS A 67 -16.69 -3.80 0.26
C HIS A 67 -16.59 -4.55 -1.06
N SER A 68 -15.77 -5.57 -1.10
CA SER A 68 -15.56 -6.41 -2.28
C SER A 68 -15.34 -5.58 -3.56
N ASP A 69 -14.49 -4.56 -3.48
CA ASP A 69 -14.16 -3.61 -4.57
C ASP A 69 -15.36 -2.80 -5.09
N ARG A 70 -16.44 -2.68 -4.29
CA ARG A 70 -17.70 -2.02 -4.68
C ARG A 70 -18.16 -0.99 -3.65
N ILE A 71 -18.68 0.14 -4.15
CA ILE A 71 -19.25 1.20 -3.30
C ILE A 71 -20.62 0.75 -2.80
N ILE A 72 -20.81 0.69 -1.48
CA ILE A 72 -22.05 0.23 -0.84
C ILE A 72 -23.24 1.16 -1.10
N PRO A 73 -23.12 2.50 -0.99
CA PRO A 73 -24.21 3.38 -1.38
C PRO A 73 -24.42 3.33 -2.90
N GLY A 74 -25.62 2.91 -3.34
CA GLY A 74 -25.98 2.88 -4.75
C GLY A 74 -26.43 1.50 -5.24
N PRO A 75 -26.32 1.20 -6.55
CA PRO A 75 -26.82 -0.05 -7.12
C PRO A 75 -26.26 -1.33 -6.50
N ALA A 76 -25.00 -1.29 -6.01
CA ALA A 76 -24.34 -2.39 -5.33
C ALA A 76 -25.12 -2.85 -4.08
N TRP A 77 -25.87 -1.97 -3.42
CA TRP A 77 -26.68 -2.32 -2.26
C TRP A 77 -27.83 -3.30 -2.56
N ARG A 78 -28.16 -3.51 -3.83
CA ARG A 78 -29.16 -4.52 -4.24
C ARG A 78 -28.61 -5.95 -4.12
N ASP A 79 -27.30 -6.12 -4.07
CA ASP A 79 -26.65 -7.41 -3.92
C ASP A 79 -26.82 -7.95 -2.48
N ARG A 80 -27.48 -9.12 -2.37
CA ARG A 80 -27.74 -9.76 -1.07
C ARG A 80 -26.46 -10.26 -0.40
N ALA A 81 -25.48 -10.75 -1.17
CA ALA A 81 -24.22 -11.24 -0.65
C ALA A 81 -23.43 -10.07 -0.02
N LEU A 82 -23.33 -8.94 -0.73
CA LEU A 82 -22.66 -7.75 -0.24
C LEU A 82 -23.29 -7.22 1.06
N ARG A 83 -24.64 -7.16 1.12
CA ARG A 83 -25.34 -6.76 2.36
C ARG A 83 -25.07 -7.70 3.53
N ARG A 84 -24.97 -9.02 3.25
CA ARG A 84 -24.62 -10.00 4.28
C ARG A 84 -23.22 -9.78 4.80
N GLU A 85 -22.27 -9.51 3.91
CA GLU A 85 -20.87 -9.25 4.26
C GLU A 85 -20.73 -7.99 5.12
N VAL A 86 -21.39 -6.88 4.76
CA VAL A 86 -21.44 -5.66 5.58
C VAL A 86 -21.98 -5.96 6.98
N LYS A 87 -23.08 -6.71 7.10
CA LYS A 87 -23.63 -7.11 8.40
C LYS A 87 -22.67 -8.01 9.19
N LEU A 88 -21.93 -8.88 8.52
CA LEU A 88 -20.92 -9.72 9.16
C LEU A 88 -19.73 -8.89 9.65
N THR A 89 -19.28 -7.91 8.88
CA THR A 89 -18.25 -6.95 9.29
C THR A 89 -18.65 -6.24 10.59
N GLU A 90 -19.86 -5.71 10.65
CA GLU A 90 -20.38 -5.06 11.87
C GLU A 90 -20.50 -6.02 13.07
N ARG A 91 -20.90 -7.27 12.82
CA ARG A 91 -20.96 -8.29 13.88
C ARG A 91 -19.57 -8.60 14.45
N TRP A 92 -18.57 -8.76 13.58
CA TRP A 92 -17.19 -8.98 14.04
C TRP A 92 -16.65 -7.79 14.83
N VAL A 93 -16.90 -6.57 14.37
CA VAL A 93 -16.49 -5.35 15.12
C VAL A 93 -17.12 -5.31 16.50
N ARG A 94 -18.45 -5.55 16.60
CA ARG A 94 -19.13 -5.59 17.92
C ARG A 94 -18.59 -6.70 18.82
N ARG A 95 -18.35 -7.88 18.24
CA ARG A 95 -17.82 -9.02 18.99
C ARG A 95 -16.43 -8.75 19.53
N LEU A 96 -15.51 -8.27 18.69
CA LEU A 96 -14.15 -7.90 19.11
C LEU A 96 -14.17 -6.90 20.26
N ARG A 97 -14.99 -5.85 20.16
CA ARG A 97 -15.15 -4.86 21.25
C ARG A 97 -15.68 -5.47 22.54
N GLY A 98 -16.66 -6.37 22.45
CA GLY A 98 -17.20 -7.09 23.61
C GLY A 98 -16.21 -8.04 24.27
N GLU A 99 -15.19 -8.48 23.52
CA GLU A 99 -14.13 -9.38 23.99
C GLU A 99 -12.81 -8.65 24.30
N GLY A 100 -12.87 -7.32 24.50
CA GLY A 100 -11.75 -6.51 24.98
C GLY A 100 -10.74 -6.11 23.91
N VAL A 101 -11.03 -6.31 22.62
CA VAL A 101 -10.19 -5.80 21.52
C VAL A 101 -10.65 -4.38 21.19
N GLY A 102 -9.74 -3.42 21.26
CA GLY A 102 -10.01 -2.05 20.79
C GLY A 102 -10.20 -2.06 19.27
N VAL A 103 -11.34 -1.57 18.76
CA VAL A 103 -11.57 -1.41 17.32
C VAL A 103 -11.96 0.02 17.03
N ARG A 104 -11.18 0.70 16.18
CA ARG A 104 -11.47 2.08 15.72
C ARG A 104 -11.52 2.15 14.22
N PHE A 105 -12.41 3.04 13.73
CA PHE A 105 -12.42 3.49 12.35
C PHE A 105 -11.77 4.87 12.29
N GLY A 106 -10.55 4.93 11.73
CA GLY A 106 -9.80 6.17 11.53
C GLY A 106 -10.35 7.00 10.37
N ASN A 107 -9.89 8.25 10.27
CA ASN A 107 -10.26 9.16 9.18
C ASN A 107 -11.78 9.23 8.96
N PRO A 108 -12.56 9.76 9.92
CA PRO A 108 -14.01 9.75 9.85
C PRO A 108 -14.49 10.44 8.57
N LEU A 109 -15.47 9.81 7.92
CA LEU A 109 -16.16 10.38 6.77
C LEU A 109 -16.93 11.64 7.17
N GLY A 110 -17.10 12.56 6.24
CA GLY A 110 -17.82 13.80 6.48
C GLY A 110 -18.15 14.53 5.17
N PRO A 111 -18.90 15.62 5.22
CA PRO A 111 -19.35 16.33 4.02
C PRO A 111 -18.22 17.08 3.30
N SER A 112 -17.07 17.29 3.96
CA SER A 112 -15.92 17.93 3.33
C SER A 112 -15.27 17.00 2.30
N PRO A 113 -14.99 17.47 1.06
CA PRO A 113 -14.24 16.71 0.06
C PRO A 113 -12.89 16.21 0.58
N VAL A 114 -12.20 16.99 1.41
CA VAL A 114 -10.93 16.60 2.05
C VAL A 114 -11.12 15.34 2.91
N ARG A 115 -12.20 15.29 3.71
CA ARG A 115 -12.50 14.11 4.54
C ARG A 115 -12.89 12.88 3.73
N LEU A 116 -13.36 13.05 2.51
CA LEU A 116 -13.70 11.93 1.63
C LEU A 116 -12.45 11.30 1.00
N VAL A 117 -11.48 12.12 0.58
CA VAL A 117 -10.31 11.67 -0.18
C VAL A 117 -9.09 11.39 0.67
N ARG A 118 -8.95 12.04 1.84
CA ARG A 118 -7.85 11.82 2.78
C ARG A 118 -8.09 10.54 3.57
N ARG A 119 -7.37 9.48 3.22
CA ARG A 119 -7.54 8.13 3.76
C ARG A 119 -6.21 7.59 4.30
N SER A 120 -6.28 6.73 5.30
CA SER A 120 -5.13 5.97 5.74
C SER A 120 -5.01 4.70 4.91
N HIS A 121 -4.02 4.67 4.06
CA HIS A 121 -3.73 3.50 3.21
C HIS A 121 -2.61 2.63 3.81
N LYS A 122 -2.19 2.92 5.05
CA LYS A 122 -1.19 2.15 5.79
C LYS A 122 -1.65 0.72 6.04
N LYS A 123 -0.73 -0.25 5.93
CA LYS A 123 -0.89 -1.64 6.34
C LYS A 123 0.28 -1.95 7.26
N LEU A 124 -0.03 -2.07 8.54
CA LEU A 124 0.94 -2.21 9.62
C LEU A 124 0.44 -3.23 10.63
N ALA A 125 1.32 -4.11 11.10
CA ALA A 125 1.08 -4.80 12.35
C ALA A 125 2.33 -4.71 13.23
N VAL A 126 2.14 -4.53 14.53
CA VAL A 126 3.23 -4.49 15.53
C VAL A 126 2.86 -5.37 16.71
N PHE A 127 3.79 -6.23 17.10
CA PHE A 127 3.61 -7.15 18.22
C PHE A 127 4.75 -7.00 19.23
N ASP A 128 4.40 -6.74 20.50
CA ASP A 128 5.29 -6.66 21.66
C ASP A 128 6.48 -5.70 21.48
N ASP A 129 6.28 -4.59 20.76
CA ASP A 129 7.35 -3.65 20.39
C ASP A 129 8.62 -4.36 19.87
N ARG A 130 8.45 -5.50 19.18
CA ARG A 130 9.54 -6.36 18.71
C ARG A 130 9.43 -6.73 17.23
N VAL A 131 8.24 -7.07 16.77
CA VAL A 131 7.98 -7.54 15.40
C VAL A 131 7.08 -6.57 14.67
N VAL A 132 7.47 -6.18 13.47
CA VAL A 132 6.73 -5.25 12.60
C VAL A 132 6.42 -5.92 11.26
N TYR A 133 5.20 -5.71 10.78
CA TYR A 133 4.78 -6.04 9.41
C TYR A 133 4.43 -4.77 8.66
N LEU A 134 5.00 -4.59 7.46
CA LEU A 134 4.80 -3.43 6.57
C LEU A 134 4.61 -3.91 5.13
N GLY A 135 3.67 -3.35 4.38
CA GLY A 135 3.51 -3.70 2.97
C GLY A 135 2.15 -3.35 2.37
N GLY A 136 1.70 -4.16 1.40
CA GLY A 136 0.53 -3.86 0.56
C GLY A 136 -0.76 -4.59 0.95
N ILE A 137 -0.71 -5.71 1.68
CA ILE A 137 -1.82 -6.65 1.86
C ILE A 137 -2.88 -6.12 2.84
N ASN A 138 -4.15 -6.08 2.40
CA ASN A 138 -5.32 -5.79 3.22
C ASN A 138 -6.02 -7.09 3.66
N PHE A 139 -6.96 -6.99 4.61
CA PHE A 139 -7.70 -8.13 5.17
C PHE A 139 -9.10 -8.27 4.55
N SER A 140 -9.16 -8.77 3.32
CA SER A 140 -10.36 -9.22 2.63
C SER A 140 -10.04 -10.34 1.65
N GLU A 141 -11.03 -11.17 1.27
CA GLU A 141 -10.81 -12.31 0.39
C GLU A 141 -10.25 -11.91 -0.97
N HIS A 142 -10.78 -10.85 -1.58
CA HIS A 142 -10.29 -10.39 -2.88
C HIS A 142 -8.85 -9.87 -2.80
N ASN A 143 -8.48 -9.17 -1.72
CA ASN A 143 -7.09 -8.70 -1.52
C ASN A 143 -6.14 -9.87 -1.25
N PHE A 144 -6.58 -10.92 -0.58
CA PHE A 144 -5.78 -12.12 -0.36
C PHE A 144 -5.56 -12.96 -1.63
N ALA A 145 -6.46 -12.83 -2.61
CA ALA A 145 -6.29 -13.45 -3.92
C ALA A 145 -5.35 -12.66 -4.84
N TRP A 146 -4.98 -11.43 -4.49
CA TRP A 146 -4.10 -10.60 -5.29
C TRP A 146 -2.62 -10.93 -5.03
N HIS A 147 -1.80 -10.77 -6.07
CA HIS A 147 -0.36 -10.86 -5.94
C HIS A 147 0.17 -9.61 -5.23
N ASP A 148 0.62 -9.77 -3.99
CA ASP A 148 1.10 -8.69 -3.14
C ASP A 148 2.12 -9.24 -2.13
N MET A 149 2.78 -8.37 -1.35
CA MET A 149 3.81 -8.75 -0.41
C MET A 149 3.82 -7.90 0.86
N MET A 150 4.46 -8.46 1.91
CA MET A 150 4.74 -7.78 3.16
C MET A 150 6.20 -7.98 3.56
N LEU A 151 6.76 -7.04 4.29
CA LEU A 151 7.98 -7.25 5.08
C LEU A 151 7.59 -7.66 6.50
N ARG A 152 8.28 -8.63 7.06
CA ARG A 152 8.33 -8.90 8.49
C ARG A 152 9.71 -8.52 9.00
N VAL A 153 9.76 -7.64 9.96
CA VAL A 153 11.02 -7.17 10.54
C VAL A 153 11.01 -7.42 12.05
N GLU A 154 12.01 -8.13 12.54
CA GLU A 154 12.24 -8.31 13.97
C GLU A 154 13.34 -7.33 14.39
N SER A 155 12.91 -6.22 15.00
CA SER A 155 13.75 -5.12 15.46
C SER A 155 12.98 -4.28 16.49
N PRO A 156 13.42 -4.24 17.75
CA PRO A 156 12.79 -3.39 18.77
C PRO A 156 12.79 -1.90 18.40
N GLU A 157 13.87 -1.41 17.78
CA GLU A 157 13.99 -0.01 17.38
C GLU A 157 12.96 0.37 16.29
N LEU A 158 12.83 -0.45 15.24
CA LEU A 158 11.80 -0.23 14.22
C LEU A 158 10.39 -0.40 14.80
N ALA A 159 10.21 -1.35 15.70
CA ALA A 159 8.93 -1.59 16.34
C ALA A 159 8.50 -0.41 17.23
N ALA A 160 9.43 0.25 17.92
CA ALA A 160 9.13 1.47 18.66
C ALA A 160 8.58 2.58 17.74
N HIS A 161 9.25 2.87 16.62
CA HIS A 161 8.76 3.85 15.64
C HIS A 161 7.41 3.46 15.04
N ALA A 162 7.22 2.18 14.72
CA ALA A 162 5.95 1.67 14.18
C ALA A 162 4.80 1.75 15.21
N THR A 163 5.10 1.52 16.49
CA THR A 163 4.16 1.67 17.60
C THR A 163 3.76 3.13 17.81
N GLU A 164 4.71 4.05 17.75
CA GLU A 164 4.44 5.49 17.82
C GLU A 164 3.53 5.93 16.67
N ASP A 165 3.84 5.53 15.44
CA ASP A 165 3.01 5.82 14.27
C ASP A 165 1.59 5.24 14.39
N PHE A 166 1.47 3.98 14.84
CA PHE A 166 0.18 3.38 15.10
C PHE A 166 -0.63 4.16 16.15
N ARG A 167 0.01 4.51 17.27
CA ARG A 167 -0.65 5.27 18.37
C ARG A 167 -1.06 6.67 17.92
N ALA A 168 -0.23 7.36 17.13
CA ALA A 168 -0.57 8.65 16.53
C ALA A 168 -1.78 8.53 15.59
N SER A 169 -1.79 7.54 14.69
CA SER A 169 -2.92 7.23 13.81
C SER A 169 -4.17 6.82 14.59
N TRP A 170 -4.01 6.00 15.63
CA TRP A 170 -5.09 5.59 16.53
C TRP A 170 -5.75 6.79 17.19
N ASN A 171 -4.99 7.79 17.59
CA ASN A 171 -5.49 9.01 18.24
C ASN A 171 -5.98 10.08 17.24
N GLY A 172 -5.96 9.77 15.92
CA GLY A 172 -6.40 10.68 14.86
C GLY A 172 -5.44 11.83 14.59
N ARG A 173 -4.18 11.67 14.96
CA ARG A 173 -3.09 12.64 14.77
C ARG A 173 -1.90 11.97 14.08
N PRO A 174 -2.08 11.46 12.83
CA PRO A 174 -0.98 10.81 12.12
C PRO A 174 0.17 11.80 11.93
N GLU A 175 1.38 11.30 12.18
CA GLU A 175 2.62 12.07 12.05
C GLU A 175 3.38 11.63 10.80
N ALA A 176 4.19 12.53 10.25
CA ALA A 176 5.11 12.24 9.17
C ALA A 176 6.52 12.19 9.74
N PHE A 177 7.29 11.18 9.38
CA PHE A 177 8.68 11.05 9.78
C PHE A 177 9.49 10.25 8.75
N ASP A 178 10.80 10.37 8.87
CA ASP A 178 11.79 9.64 8.10
C ASP A 178 12.86 9.13 9.08
N ARG A 179 12.97 7.82 9.23
CA ARG A 179 13.87 7.17 10.18
C ARG A 179 14.68 6.07 9.49
N GLU A 180 15.93 5.99 9.83
CA GLU A 180 16.79 4.90 9.36
C GLU A 180 17.11 3.97 10.51
N VAL A 181 16.81 2.68 10.33
CA VAL A 181 17.03 1.62 11.32
C VAL A 181 17.67 0.44 10.64
N GLY A 182 18.93 0.15 10.98
CA GLY A 182 19.63 -1.04 10.52
C GLY A 182 19.68 -1.22 9.00
N GLY A 183 19.76 -0.13 8.22
CA GLY A 183 19.80 -0.14 6.76
C GLY A 183 18.41 -0.21 6.11
N LEU A 184 17.33 -0.07 6.89
CA LEU A 184 15.98 0.21 6.42
C LEU A 184 15.66 1.69 6.69
N ARG A 185 15.36 2.45 5.66
CA ARG A 185 14.75 3.78 5.78
C ARG A 185 13.25 3.62 5.83
N PHE A 186 12.64 3.92 6.96
CA PHE A 186 11.21 3.85 7.20
C PHE A 186 10.60 5.26 7.18
N ILE A 187 9.74 5.51 6.20
CA ILE A 187 9.10 6.81 5.99
C ILE A 187 7.60 6.64 6.25
N SER A 188 7.05 7.43 7.18
CA SER A 188 5.62 7.56 7.40
C SER A 188 5.12 8.86 6.79
N LEU A 189 4.05 8.78 6.03
CA LEU A 189 3.38 9.89 5.38
C LEU A 189 2.02 10.12 6.04
N ASN A 190 1.73 11.37 6.41
CA ASN A 190 0.51 11.72 7.13
C ASN A 190 -0.60 12.35 6.28
N GLY A 191 -0.45 12.35 4.95
CA GLY A 191 -1.44 12.92 4.03
C GLY A 191 -1.50 14.45 4.03
N ARG A 192 -0.46 15.13 4.54
CA ARG A 192 -0.34 16.60 4.55
C ARG A 192 0.84 17.04 3.68
N GLY A 193 0.64 17.02 2.35
CA GLY A 193 1.71 17.42 1.45
C GLY A 193 2.91 16.47 1.49
N ASN A 194 2.70 15.22 1.16
CA ASN A 194 3.69 14.13 1.27
C ASN A 194 4.97 14.31 0.41
N ARG A 195 5.10 15.44 -0.29
CA ARG A 195 6.22 15.71 -1.22
C ARG A 195 7.58 15.53 -0.57
N ALA A 196 7.75 16.07 0.66
CA ALA A 196 9.03 15.93 1.38
C ALA A 196 9.34 14.47 1.70
N GLY A 197 8.34 13.69 2.14
CA GLY A 197 8.54 12.27 2.42
C GLY A 197 8.85 11.42 1.19
N PHE A 198 8.45 11.87 -0.01
CA PHE A 198 8.85 11.22 -1.27
C PHE A 198 10.17 11.74 -1.83
N GLN A 199 10.75 12.79 -1.26
CA GLN A 199 11.99 13.36 -1.78
C GLN A 199 13.12 12.33 -1.89
N PRO A 200 13.36 11.43 -0.90
CA PRO A 200 14.37 10.40 -1.02
C PRO A 200 14.15 9.41 -2.20
N VAL A 201 12.89 9.10 -2.49
CA VAL A 201 12.53 8.23 -3.62
C VAL A 201 12.79 8.96 -4.95
N ILE A 202 12.46 10.25 -5.03
CA ILE A 202 12.67 11.08 -6.21
C ILE A 202 14.16 11.24 -6.49
N GLU A 203 14.95 11.53 -5.45
CA GLU A 203 16.42 11.63 -5.54
C GLU A 203 17.04 10.32 -6.02
N ALA A 204 16.56 9.17 -5.53
CA ALA A 204 17.02 7.87 -6.00
C ALA A 204 16.68 7.64 -7.48
N ILE A 205 15.47 8.00 -7.93
CA ILE A 205 15.10 7.95 -9.36
C ILE A 205 15.98 8.87 -10.20
N ASP A 206 16.27 10.07 -9.71
CA ASP A 206 17.10 11.05 -10.43
C ASP A 206 18.60 10.65 -10.43
N ALA A 207 19.06 9.89 -9.45
CA ALA A 207 20.42 9.33 -9.37
C ALA A 207 20.62 8.00 -10.11
N ALA A 208 19.54 7.36 -10.59
CA ALA A 208 19.62 6.08 -11.29
C ALA A 208 20.54 6.14 -12.53
N CYS A 209 21.41 5.14 -12.66
CA CYS A 209 22.42 5.04 -13.72
C CYS A 209 22.06 3.99 -14.77
N TYR A 210 21.48 2.86 -14.39
CA TYR A 210 21.33 1.71 -15.26
C TYR A 210 19.87 1.31 -15.50
N SER A 211 19.11 1.13 -14.43
CA SER A 211 17.75 0.59 -14.53
C SER A 211 16.82 1.05 -13.42
N ILE A 212 15.54 1.20 -13.77
CA ILE A 212 14.44 1.35 -12.84
C ILE A 212 13.35 0.36 -13.23
N ASP A 213 13.04 -0.57 -12.35
CA ASP A 213 12.03 -1.59 -12.54
C ASP A 213 10.90 -1.38 -11.52
N VAL A 214 9.69 -1.16 -12.02
CA VAL A 214 8.52 -0.82 -11.19
C VAL A 214 7.46 -1.90 -11.31
N VAL A 215 6.96 -2.41 -10.19
CA VAL A 215 5.73 -3.22 -10.13
C VAL A 215 4.66 -2.39 -9.44
N SER A 216 3.65 -1.98 -10.18
CA SER A 216 2.56 -1.17 -9.63
C SER A 216 1.30 -1.22 -10.48
N ALA A 217 0.15 -1.47 -9.81
CA ALA A 217 -1.16 -1.37 -10.45
C ALA A 217 -1.58 0.08 -10.68
N TYR A 218 -1.15 0.99 -9.82
CA TYR A 218 -1.64 2.37 -9.74
C TYR A 218 -0.50 3.39 -9.84
N LEU A 219 0.22 3.32 -10.95
CA LEU A 219 1.27 4.28 -11.27
C LEU A 219 0.67 5.50 -11.99
N SER A 220 1.01 6.71 -11.54
CA SER A 220 0.55 7.93 -12.22
C SER A 220 1.48 9.14 -12.04
N HIS A 221 1.03 10.32 -12.49
CA HIS A 221 1.70 11.59 -12.18
C HIS A 221 1.85 11.78 -10.66
N PRO A 222 2.98 12.27 -10.14
CA PRO A 222 4.17 12.73 -10.86
C PRO A 222 5.21 11.63 -11.18
N PHE A 223 5.02 10.40 -10.68
CA PHE A 223 6.03 9.33 -10.83
C PHE A 223 6.27 8.96 -12.28
N THR A 224 5.22 8.91 -13.13
CA THR A 224 5.40 8.69 -14.57
C THR A 224 6.28 9.75 -15.23
N ASP A 225 6.27 10.99 -14.73
CA ASP A 225 7.13 12.06 -15.24
C ASP A 225 8.59 11.89 -14.78
N PHE A 226 8.80 11.42 -13.54
CA PHE A 226 10.13 11.10 -13.03
C PHE A 226 10.75 9.93 -13.81
N LEU A 227 10.00 8.87 -14.07
CA LEU A 227 10.43 7.74 -14.88
C LEU A 227 10.77 8.16 -16.32
N ALA A 228 9.96 9.02 -16.93
CA ALA A 228 10.25 9.56 -18.26
C ALA A 228 11.53 10.42 -18.28
N ARG A 229 11.83 11.17 -17.18
CA ARG A 229 13.11 11.89 -17.04
C ARG A 229 14.30 10.93 -16.96
N ALA A 230 14.19 9.87 -16.15
CA ALA A 230 15.23 8.85 -16.06
C ALA A 230 15.47 8.19 -17.42
N ARG A 231 14.41 7.85 -18.15
CA ARG A 231 14.51 7.28 -19.51
C ARG A 231 15.24 8.20 -20.49
N ARG A 232 15.01 9.51 -20.43
CA ARG A 232 15.74 10.50 -21.27
C ARG A 232 17.23 10.59 -20.96
N ARG A 233 17.66 10.22 -19.75
CA ARG A 233 19.09 10.10 -19.38
C ARG A 233 19.73 8.80 -19.89
N GLY A 234 18.96 7.90 -20.49
CA GLY A 234 19.45 6.60 -20.99
C GLY A 234 19.19 5.43 -20.03
N VAL A 235 18.60 5.68 -18.85
CA VAL A 235 18.25 4.63 -17.88
C VAL A 235 17.19 3.70 -18.51
N ARG A 236 17.37 2.38 -18.38
CA ARG A 236 16.34 1.41 -18.75
C ARG A 236 15.18 1.49 -17.76
N VAL A 237 13.97 1.78 -18.21
CA VAL A 237 12.79 1.86 -17.36
C VAL A 237 11.75 0.85 -17.82
N ARG A 238 11.34 -0.04 -16.91
CA ARG A 238 10.29 -1.05 -17.13
C ARG A 238 9.21 -0.92 -16.07
N VAL A 239 7.96 -1.01 -16.49
CA VAL A 239 6.78 -0.98 -15.60
C VAL A 239 5.99 -2.25 -15.81
N LEU A 240 5.90 -3.07 -14.78
CA LEU A 240 5.07 -4.26 -14.74
C LEU A 240 3.75 -3.92 -14.05
N MET A 241 2.66 -3.99 -14.79
CA MET A 241 1.31 -3.76 -14.27
C MET A 241 0.44 -5.01 -14.42
N PRO A 242 -0.65 -5.16 -13.64
CA PRO A 242 -1.53 -6.33 -13.77
C PRO A 242 -2.15 -6.42 -15.17
N GLY A 243 -2.32 -7.64 -15.65
CA GLY A 243 -3.05 -7.92 -16.89
C GLY A 243 -4.47 -7.41 -16.82
N GLU A 244 -5.16 -7.68 -15.71
CA GLU A 244 -6.48 -7.15 -15.36
C GLU A 244 -6.34 -6.08 -14.29
N ASN A 245 -6.46 -4.81 -14.69
CA ASN A 245 -6.41 -3.68 -13.76
C ASN A 245 -7.83 -3.19 -13.45
N ASN A 246 -8.22 -3.21 -12.18
CA ASN A 246 -9.53 -2.73 -11.71
C ASN A 246 -9.73 -1.20 -11.87
N LYS A 247 -8.70 -0.43 -12.25
CA LYS A 247 -8.73 1.01 -12.53
C LYS A 247 -8.29 1.28 -13.98
N SER A 248 -9.19 1.04 -14.93
CA SER A 248 -8.90 1.14 -16.38
C SER A 248 -8.32 2.47 -16.82
N ASN A 249 -8.73 3.60 -16.21
CA ASN A 249 -8.17 4.93 -16.53
C ASN A 249 -6.71 5.06 -16.13
N LEU A 250 -6.28 4.44 -15.01
CA LEU A 250 -4.88 4.42 -14.61
C LEU A 250 -4.04 3.55 -15.57
N ALA A 251 -4.56 2.39 -15.97
CA ALA A 251 -3.88 1.57 -16.97
C ALA A 251 -3.69 2.31 -18.31
N ARG A 252 -4.72 3.03 -18.78
CA ARG A 252 -4.65 3.87 -19.99
C ARG A 252 -3.64 5.03 -19.83
N HIS A 253 -3.63 5.66 -18.64
CA HIS A 253 -2.66 6.70 -18.33
C HIS A 253 -1.22 6.17 -18.40
N ILE A 254 -0.93 5.01 -17.79
CA ILE A 254 0.40 4.38 -17.85
C ILE A 254 0.84 4.19 -19.32
N LEU A 255 -0.02 3.63 -20.17
CA LEU A 255 0.27 3.39 -21.58
C LEU A 255 0.54 4.69 -22.35
N GLU A 256 -0.27 5.73 -22.14
CA GLU A 256 -0.07 7.02 -22.79
C GLU A 256 1.24 7.68 -22.34
N ARG A 257 1.55 7.58 -21.03
CA ARG A 257 2.80 8.14 -20.46
C ARG A 257 4.03 7.38 -20.95
N ALA A 258 3.91 6.06 -21.10
CA ALA A 258 4.95 5.21 -21.65
C ALA A 258 5.21 5.52 -23.14
N ALA A 259 4.15 5.67 -23.92
CA ALA A 259 4.27 6.04 -25.34
C ALA A 259 5.01 7.38 -25.55
N ARG A 260 4.77 8.36 -24.66
CA ARG A 260 5.44 9.67 -24.70
C ARG A 260 6.81 9.68 -24.05
N GLY A 261 6.99 8.88 -22.99
CA GLY A 261 8.20 8.86 -22.16
C GLY A 261 9.24 7.85 -22.63
N GLY A 262 8.89 6.93 -23.52
CA GLY A 262 9.78 5.92 -24.09
C GLY A 262 10.15 4.81 -23.12
N PHE A 263 9.38 4.56 -22.06
CA PHE A 263 9.61 3.45 -21.14
C PHE A 263 8.74 2.22 -21.49
N GLU A 264 9.23 1.05 -21.12
CA GLU A 264 8.59 -0.23 -21.42
C GLU A 264 7.46 -0.53 -20.44
N VAL A 265 6.35 -1.10 -20.95
CA VAL A 265 5.25 -1.59 -20.13
C VAL A 265 5.05 -3.08 -20.38
N LEU A 266 4.98 -3.82 -19.30
CA LEU A 266 4.81 -5.26 -19.25
C LEU A 266 3.50 -5.59 -18.51
N ARG A 267 2.85 -6.69 -18.91
CA ARG A 267 1.63 -7.22 -18.29
C ARG A 267 1.93 -8.48 -17.53
N TYR A 268 1.58 -8.48 -16.23
CA TYR A 268 1.57 -9.65 -15.38
C TYR A 268 0.33 -10.51 -15.70
N PRO A 269 0.47 -11.77 -16.11
CA PRO A 269 -0.67 -12.59 -16.57
C PRO A 269 -1.49 -13.20 -15.44
N GLY A 270 -0.98 -13.23 -14.21
CA GLY A 270 -1.58 -13.92 -13.04
C GLY A 270 -2.76 -13.20 -12.36
N GLY A 271 -3.50 -12.36 -13.09
CA GLY A 271 -4.62 -11.60 -12.53
C GLY A 271 -4.20 -10.25 -11.94
N MET A 272 -4.79 -9.85 -10.80
CA MET A 272 -4.46 -8.58 -10.17
C MET A 272 -3.15 -8.67 -9.37
N SER A 273 -2.12 -7.97 -9.82
CA SER A 273 -0.94 -7.65 -9.01
C SER A 273 -1.16 -6.31 -8.32
N HIS A 274 -1.12 -6.32 -6.99
CA HIS A 274 -1.33 -5.13 -6.18
C HIS A 274 -0.05 -4.66 -5.48
N MET A 275 1.10 -5.18 -5.90
CA MET A 275 2.40 -4.77 -5.38
C MET A 275 2.70 -3.30 -5.62
N LYS A 276 3.47 -2.74 -4.74
CA LYS A 276 4.04 -1.40 -4.81
C LYS A 276 5.52 -1.52 -4.53
N ALA A 277 6.28 -1.77 -5.59
CA ALA A 277 7.72 -1.94 -5.50
C ALA A 277 8.43 -1.27 -6.67
N MET A 278 9.62 -0.78 -6.40
CA MET A 278 10.55 -0.25 -7.38
C MET A 278 11.96 -0.69 -7.01
N THR A 279 12.70 -1.23 -7.96
CA THR A 279 14.15 -1.39 -7.81
C THR A 279 14.87 -0.38 -8.68
N ILE A 280 15.94 0.19 -8.14
CA ILE A 280 16.81 1.14 -8.84
C ILE A 280 18.20 0.53 -8.88
N ASP A 281 18.71 0.37 -10.11
CA ASP A 281 20.01 -0.21 -10.43
C ASP A 281 20.24 -1.63 -9.83
N GLU A 282 19.13 -2.35 -9.53
CA GLU A 282 19.13 -3.65 -8.84
C GLU A 282 19.84 -3.62 -7.47
N GLU A 283 20.01 -2.44 -6.88
CA GLU A 283 20.71 -2.21 -5.61
C GLU A 283 19.82 -1.60 -4.52
N LEU A 284 18.87 -0.75 -4.90
CA LEU A 284 17.94 -0.13 -3.98
C LEU A 284 16.53 -0.67 -4.22
N LEU A 285 15.90 -1.20 -3.17
CA LEU A 285 14.49 -1.57 -3.17
C LEU A 285 13.68 -0.48 -2.46
N VAL A 286 12.63 -0.01 -3.11
CA VAL A 286 11.58 0.86 -2.55
C VAL A 286 10.29 0.07 -2.55
N MET A 287 9.63 -0.06 -1.40
CA MET A 287 8.35 -0.76 -1.27
C MET A 287 7.50 -0.22 -0.13
N GLY A 288 6.28 -0.70 0.04
CA GLY A 288 5.43 -0.31 1.16
C GLY A 288 3.94 -0.39 0.86
N SER A 289 3.16 0.44 1.54
CA SER A 289 1.73 0.58 1.28
C SER A 289 1.45 1.58 0.15
N SER A 290 2.41 2.46 -0.13
CA SER A 290 2.26 3.59 -1.03
C SER A 290 2.28 3.15 -2.49
N ASN A 291 1.22 3.47 -3.22
CA ASN A 291 1.26 3.47 -4.67
C ASN A 291 2.16 4.61 -5.17
N PHE A 292 2.72 4.43 -6.35
CA PHE A 292 3.47 5.50 -7.03
C PHE A 292 2.49 6.37 -7.83
N ASP A 293 1.55 7.01 -7.11
CA ASP A 293 0.46 7.77 -7.73
C ASP A 293 0.24 9.15 -7.06
N PHE A 294 -0.61 9.96 -7.69
CA PHE A 294 -0.90 11.32 -7.22
C PHE A 294 -1.64 11.35 -5.87
N MET A 295 -2.42 10.31 -5.53
CA MET A 295 -3.13 10.26 -4.27
C MET A 295 -2.16 10.06 -3.11
N SER A 296 -1.27 9.06 -3.24
CA SER A 296 -0.20 8.83 -2.25
C SER A 296 0.76 10.00 -2.15
N TYR A 297 1.08 10.64 -3.30
CA TYR A 297 1.99 11.80 -3.34
C TYR A 297 1.43 13.05 -2.64
N HIS A 298 0.11 13.20 -2.55
CA HIS A 298 -0.49 14.43 -2.04
C HIS A 298 -1.25 14.24 -0.72
N ILE A 299 -2.07 13.19 -0.57
CA ILE A 299 -3.16 13.19 0.41
C ILE A 299 -3.39 11.90 1.20
N LEU A 300 -2.81 10.76 0.80
CA LEU A 300 -2.98 9.52 1.56
C LEU A 300 -1.95 9.40 2.67
N GLU A 301 -2.34 8.80 3.78
CA GLU A 301 -1.40 8.35 4.80
C GLU A 301 -0.82 7.02 4.35
N GLU A 302 0.52 6.91 4.29
CA GLU A 302 1.21 5.78 3.69
C GLU A 302 2.48 5.43 4.47
N HIS A 303 3.00 4.24 4.19
CA HIS A 303 4.36 3.86 4.54
C HIS A 303 5.20 3.61 3.28
N VAL A 304 6.42 4.08 3.31
CA VAL A 304 7.45 3.77 2.32
C VAL A 304 8.67 3.21 3.05
N VAL A 305 9.21 2.12 2.53
CA VAL A 305 10.46 1.53 2.99
C VAL A 305 11.45 1.58 1.84
N MET A 306 12.67 2.06 2.13
CA MET A 306 13.78 2.04 1.19
C MET A 306 14.94 1.26 1.81
N THR A 307 15.63 0.42 1.03
CA THR A 307 16.77 -0.32 1.54
C THR A 307 17.74 -0.74 0.45
N ARG A 308 19.04 -0.75 0.81
CA ARG A 308 20.12 -1.37 0.05
C ARG A 308 20.59 -2.69 0.68
N ASN A 309 19.83 -3.24 1.63
CA ASN A 309 20.17 -4.55 2.20
C ASN A 309 20.19 -5.60 1.10
N ARG A 310 21.38 -6.08 0.75
CA ARG A 310 21.58 -6.94 -0.41
C ARG A 310 20.74 -8.21 -0.33
N ALA A 311 20.65 -8.85 0.83
CA ALA A 311 19.87 -10.07 1.01
C ALA A 311 18.37 -9.83 0.73
N LEU A 312 17.83 -8.67 1.13
CA LEU A 312 16.44 -8.34 0.87
C LEU A 312 16.20 -7.94 -0.61
N VAL A 313 17.12 -7.18 -1.20
CA VAL A 313 17.06 -6.84 -2.63
C VAL A 313 17.11 -8.11 -3.48
N ASP A 314 18.05 -9.03 -3.21
CA ASP A 314 18.16 -10.31 -3.90
C ASP A 314 16.89 -11.18 -3.73
N ALA A 315 16.36 -11.26 -2.49
CA ALA A 315 15.13 -11.97 -2.23
C ALA A 315 13.95 -11.42 -3.04
N TYR A 316 13.84 -10.09 -3.17
CA TYR A 316 12.82 -9.46 -4.02
C TYR A 316 13.05 -9.78 -5.51
N LEU A 317 14.28 -9.63 -5.99
CA LEU A 317 14.62 -9.92 -7.39
C LEU A 317 14.31 -11.37 -7.75
N ASP A 318 14.70 -12.33 -6.88
CA ASP A 318 14.58 -13.76 -7.18
C ASP A 318 13.16 -14.30 -6.96
N ARG A 319 12.40 -13.78 -5.99
CA ARG A 319 11.09 -14.30 -5.62
C ARG A 319 9.91 -13.53 -6.24
N VAL A 320 10.15 -12.29 -6.71
CA VAL A 320 9.13 -11.42 -7.27
C VAL A 320 9.50 -11.00 -8.69
N TRP A 321 10.51 -10.15 -8.82
CA TRP A 321 10.77 -9.49 -10.09
C TRP A 321 11.10 -10.43 -11.25
N LYS A 322 12.06 -11.34 -11.07
CA LYS A 322 12.48 -12.26 -12.14
C LYS A 322 11.38 -13.25 -12.55
N PRO A 323 10.66 -13.91 -11.61
CA PRO A 323 9.54 -14.79 -11.97
C PRO A 323 8.40 -14.04 -12.66
N ASP A 324 8.03 -12.85 -12.15
CA ASP A 324 6.97 -12.04 -12.74
C ASP A 324 7.36 -11.56 -14.15
N LEU A 325 8.60 -11.11 -14.33
CA LEU A 325 9.14 -10.70 -15.62
C LEU A 325 9.18 -11.87 -16.62
N ALA A 326 9.58 -13.06 -16.19
CA ALA A 326 9.64 -14.24 -17.04
C ALA A 326 8.27 -14.69 -17.55
N SER A 327 7.21 -14.44 -16.78
CA SER A 327 5.84 -14.73 -17.17
C SER A 327 5.15 -13.60 -17.93
N ALA A 328 5.69 -12.38 -17.82
CA ALA A 328 5.09 -11.18 -18.40
C ALA A 328 5.21 -11.14 -19.93
N HIS A 329 4.29 -10.43 -20.55
CA HIS A 329 4.34 -10.10 -21.96
C HIS A 329 4.38 -8.58 -22.17
N ALA A 330 5.09 -8.14 -23.20
CA ALA A 330 5.18 -6.73 -23.55
C ALA A 330 3.80 -6.20 -23.98
N ASP A 331 3.42 -5.06 -23.48
CA ASP A 331 2.22 -4.37 -23.95
C ASP A 331 2.52 -3.55 -25.21
N ALA A 332 1.57 -3.48 -26.13
CA ALA A 332 1.67 -2.60 -27.28
C ALA A 332 1.51 -1.14 -26.84
N VAL A 333 2.62 -0.50 -26.49
CA VAL A 333 2.64 0.89 -26.05
C VAL A 333 2.38 1.82 -27.22
N ARG A 334 1.11 2.20 -27.44
CA ARG A 334 0.70 3.14 -28.49
C ARG A 334 -0.22 4.21 -27.92
N SER A 335 0.04 5.47 -28.31
CA SER A 335 -0.90 6.56 -28.05
C SER A 335 -2.16 6.37 -28.89
N SER A 336 -3.31 6.44 -28.24
CA SER A 336 -4.64 6.34 -28.85
C SER A 336 -5.59 7.38 -28.25
N ILE A 337 -6.74 7.59 -28.84
CA ILE A 337 -7.78 8.45 -28.23
C ILE A 337 -8.15 7.97 -26.82
N GLY A 338 -8.29 6.64 -26.67
CA GLY A 338 -8.65 6.05 -25.37
C GLY A 338 -7.56 6.26 -24.29
N THR A 339 -6.27 6.12 -24.64
CA THR A 339 -5.16 6.35 -23.69
C THR A 339 -5.01 7.83 -23.35
N ARG A 340 -5.20 8.75 -24.33
CA ARG A 340 -5.20 10.20 -24.10
C ARG A 340 -6.33 10.64 -23.18
N LEU A 341 -7.55 10.12 -23.36
CA LEU A 341 -8.67 10.41 -22.47
C LEU A 341 -8.40 9.90 -21.04
N GLY A 342 -7.81 8.71 -20.90
CA GLY A 342 -7.37 8.19 -19.59
C GLY A 342 -6.32 9.10 -18.94
N ASP A 343 -5.33 9.57 -19.69
CA ASP A 343 -4.30 10.50 -19.22
C ASP A 343 -4.92 11.83 -18.74
N VAL A 344 -5.82 12.40 -19.51
CA VAL A 344 -6.53 13.65 -19.13
C VAL A 344 -7.33 13.44 -17.84
N ALA A 345 -8.10 12.36 -17.73
CA ALA A 345 -8.89 12.07 -16.53
C ALA A 345 -8.01 11.95 -15.27
N VAL A 346 -6.89 11.25 -15.35
CA VAL A 346 -5.95 11.10 -14.23
C VAL A 346 -5.30 12.44 -13.87
N ARG A 347 -4.90 13.26 -14.85
CA ARG A 347 -4.29 14.58 -14.61
C ARG A 347 -5.27 15.58 -13.99
N VAL A 348 -6.53 15.55 -14.40
CA VAL A 348 -7.59 16.36 -13.77
C VAL A 348 -7.78 15.92 -12.31
N GLY A 349 -7.82 14.60 -12.06
CA GLY A 349 -7.86 14.05 -10.69
C GLY A 349 -6.65 14.47 -9.85
N ALA A 350 -5.45 14.44 -10.43
CA ALA A 350 -4.22 14.88 -9.78
C ALA A 350 -4.22 16.38 -9.44
N ALA A 351 -4.68 17.22 -10.36
CA ALA A 351 -4.83 18.66 -10.12
C ALA A 351 -5.88 18.96 -9.03
N PHE A 352 -6.96 18.20 -8.97
CA PHE A 352 -7.93 18.29 -7.89
C PHE A 352 -7.34 17.85 -6.55
N ALA A 353 -6.68 16.70 -6.49
CA ALA A 353 -6.03 16.19 -5.29
C ALA A 353 -4.98 17.17 -4.75
N SER A 354 -4.17 17.78 -5.62
CA SER A 354 -3.16 18.76 -5.21
C SER A 354 -3.76 20.03 -4.56
N ARG A 355 -4.98 20.41 -4.96
CA ARG A 355 -5.72 21.53 -4.34
C ARG A 355 -6.33 21.18 -2.99
N LEU A 356 -6.62 19.91 -2.78
CA LEU A 356 -7.14 19.39 -1.50
C LEU A 356 -6.03 19.03 -0.52
N ALA A 357 -4.77 18.98 -0.99
CA ALA A 357 -3.63 18.74 -0.13
C ALA A 357 -3.51 19.88 0.89
N LEU A 358 -3.51 19.50 2.18
CA LEU A 358 -3.22 20.47 3.23
C LEU A 358 -1.75 20.90 3.14
N PRO A 359 -1.41 22.13 3.62
CA PRO A 359 -0.02 22.53 3.73
C PRO A 359 0.80 21.49 4.47
N GLN A 360 2.03 21.34 4.05
CA GLN A 360 2.99 20.45 4.70
C GLN A 360 3.16 20.90 6.16
N GLY A 361 2.93 19.96 7.09
CA GLY A 361 3.37 20.12 8.47
C GLY A 361 4.86 19.81 8.58
N ASP A 362 5.46 20.09 9.74
CA ASP A 362 6.85 19.76 10.01
C ASP A 362 7.10 18.26 9.76
N PHE A 363 8.13 17.97 8.99
CA PHE A 363 8.59 16.63 8.68
C PHE A 363 9.77 16.35 9.62
N SER A 364 9.55 15.57 10.66
CA SER A 364 10.55 15.30 11.72
C SER A 364 11.37 14.05 11.44
#